data_df8d1ab721ca47e7de1d0fbab6a9e88c
#
_entry.id   df8d1ab721ca47e7de1d0fbab6a9e88c
#
_cell.length_a   1.000
_cell.length_b   1.000
_cell.length_c   1.000
_cell.angle_alpha   90.00
_cell.angle_beta   90.00
_cell.angle_gamma   90.00
#
_symmetry.space_group_name_H-M   'P 1'
#
loop_
_entity.id
_entity.type
_entity.pdbx_description
1 polymer ?
#
loop_
_entity_poly.entity_id
_entity_poly.type
_entity_poly.pdbx_seq_one_letter_code
_entity_poly.pdbx_strand_id
1 'polypeptide(L)'
;MTVPWPFAQWGLDIMGSFSIALWQLKFLIVSIDYFTKWIEAEALATIIEKNVRSFVWKNIIYRFGIPRVLVSDNGKKFDNESFRDFCSQLGIKNHYSFPTHLQANGQVEVTNRSLLRIIKTRLEGLKGVWPEELLIILWAYRTTARTPTGETSFWLAYGSEIVITVEVRLISYRVGNHNERKNE
;
A
#
# COMPACT_ATOMS: atom_id res chain seq x y z
N MET A 1 -4.57 17.70 -11.67
CA MET A 1 -3.54 18.21 -10.74
C MET A 1 -2.31 17.35 -10.89
N THR A 2 -1.19 17.92 -11.29
CA THR A 2 0.10 17.23 -11.28
C THR A 2 0.56 17.12 -9.83
N VAL A 3 0.92 15.93 -9.39
CA VAL A 3 1.52 15.71 -8.07
C VAL A 3 2.93 16.27 -8.12
N PRO A 4 3.28 17.29 -7.34
CA PRO A 4 4.50 18.05 -7.58
C PRO A 4 5.79 17.34 -7.15
N TRP A 5 5.72 16.38 -6.18
CA TRP A 5 6.89 15.65 -5.65
C TRP A 5 6.45 14.36 -4.92
N PRO A 6 7.40 13.45 -4.66
CA PRO A 6 7.15 12.22 -3.90
C PRO A 6 6.49 12.49 -2.54
N PHE A 7 5.56 11.63 -2.16
CA PHE A 7 4.88 11.58 -0.86
C PHE A 7 3.98 12.79 -0.52
N ALA A 8 3.81 13.72 -1.46
CA ALA A 8 2.95 14.90 -1.25
C ALA A 8 1.46 14.58 -1.25
N GLN A 9 1.05 13.54 -1.97
CA GLN A 9 -0.35 13.17 -2.14
C GLN A 9 -0.53 11.66 -2.11
N TRP A 10 -1.36 11.20 -1.17
CA TRP A 10 -1.67 9.78 -1.00
C TRP A 10 -3.14 9.50 -1.25
N GLY A 11 -3.42 8.41 -1.93
CA GLY A 11 -4.74 7.81 -1.99
C GLY A 11 -4.93 6.82 -0.86
N LEU A 12 -6.09 6.81 -0.20
CA LEU A 12 -6.49 5.87 0.84
C LEU A 12 -7.66 5.03 0.34
N ASP A 13 -7.61 3.73 0.59
CA ASP A 13 -8.71 2.81 0.28
C ASP A 13 -8.77 1.68 1.33
N ILE A 14 -9.95 1.07 1.47
CA ILE A 14 -10.16 -0.10 2.33
C ILE A 14 -10.79 -1.20 1.51
N MET A 15 -10.09 -2.30 1.43
CA MET A 15 -10.51 -3.49 0.68
C MET A 15 -10.96 -4.61 1.62
N GLY A 16 -11.87 -5.44 1.17
CA GLY A 16 -12.38 -6.61 1.88
C GLY A 16 -13.89 -6.72 1.77
N SER A 17 -14.53 -7.67 2.45
CA SER A 17 -13.86 -8.60 3.39
C SER A 17 -13.15 -9.74 2.64
N PHE A 18 -11.94 -10.01 3.12
CA PHE A 18 -11.19 -11.21 2.75
C PHE A 18 -11.60 -12.42 3.61
N SER A 19 -11.08 -13.61 3.28
CA SER A 19 -11.16 -14.78 4.17
C SER A 19 -10.63 -14.43 5.55
N ILE A 20 -11.36 -14.82 6.59
CA ILE A 20 -10.96 -14.54 7.97
C ILE A 20 -9.63 -15.24 8.27
N ALA A 21 -8.64 -14.48 8.67
CA ALA A 21 -7.32 -14.93 9.10
C ALA A 21 -7.19 -14.93 10.63
N LEU A 22 -6.00 -15.28 11.12
CA LEU A 22 -5.66 -15.15 12.54
C LEU A 22 -5.99 -13.74 13.04
N TRP A 23 -6.34 -13.59 14.31
CA TRP A 23 -6.74 -12.31 14.94
C TRP A 23 -7.97 -11.66 14.31
N GLN A 24 -8.83 -12.45 13.64
CA GLN A 24 -10.03 -11.96 12.95
C GLN A 24 -9.75 -10.93 11.85
N LEU A 25 -8.54 -10.95 11.27
CA LEU A 25 -8.16 -10.06 10.18
C LEU A 25 -8.96 -10.42 8.92
N LYS A 26 -9.64 -9.43 8.34
CA LYS A 26 -10.51 -9.62 7.17
C LYS A 26 -10.60 -8.40 6.25
N PHE A 27 -9.99 -7.28 6.65
CA PHE A 27 -9.92 -6.06 5.86
C PHE A 27 -8.48 -5.66 5.62
N LEU A 28 -8.23 -4.93 4.57
CA LEU A 28 -6.94 -4.34 4.25
C LEU A 28 -7.13 -2.85 4.04
N ILE A 29 -6.47 -2.03 4.85
CA ILE A 29 -6.30 -0.62 4.55
C ILE A 29 -5.06 -0.45 3.71
N VAL A 30 -5.16 0.35 2.64
CA VAL A 30 -4.08 0.57 1.68
C VAL A 30 -3.93 2.06 1.45
N SER A 31 -2.70 2.50 1.31
CA SER A 31 -2.38 3.83 0.77
C SER A 31 -1.42 3.72 -0.40
N ILE A 32 -1.58 4.62 -1.38
CA ILE A 32 -0.72 4.72 -2.54
C ILE A 32 -0.26 6.16 -2.74
N ASP A 33 1.05 6.39 -2.81
CA ASP A 33 1.59 7.67 -3.20
C ASP A 33 1.36 7.93 -4.69
N TYR A 34 0.82 9.07 -5.04
CA TYR A 34 0.42 9.39 -6.41
C TYR A 34 1.61 9.66 -7.34
N PHE A 35 2.76 10.02 -6.79
CA PHE A 35 3.97 10.26 -7.58
C PHE A 35 4.75 8.96 -7.81
N THR A 36 5.24 8.34 -6.75
CA THR A 36 6.12 7.16 -6.81
C THR A 36 5.38 5.85 -7.04
N LYS A 37 4.06 5.83 -6.85
CA LYS A 37 3.24 4.61 -6.78
C LYS A 37 3.64 3.68 -5.63
N TRP A 38 4.33 4.21 -4.63
CA TRP A 38 4.63 3.47 -3.41
C TRP A 38 3.35 3.08 -2.68
N ILE A 39 3.29 1.85 -2.22
CA ILE A 39 2.11 1.33 -1.51
C ILE A 39 2.50 0.96 -0.09
N GLU A 40 1.71 1.41 0.87
CA GLU A 40 1.65 0.92 2.24
C GLU A 40 0.32 0.23 2.48
N ALA A 41 0.33 -0.84 3.28
CA ALA A 41 -0.90 -1.56 3.61
C ALA A 41 -0.80 -2.24 4.98
N GLU A 42 -1.95 -2.38 5.64
CA GLU A 42 -2.07 -3.02 6.95
C GLU A 42 -3.36 -3.85 7.01
N ALA A 43 -3.26 -5.08 7.53
CA ALA A 43 -4.41 -5.94 7.75
C ALA A 43 -5.18 -5.51 9.00
N LEU A 44 -6.50 -5.46 8.91
CA LEU A 44 -7.38 -5.01 9.98
C LEU A 44 -8.48 -6.03 10.28
N ALA A 45 -8.79 -6.22 11.57
CA ALA A 45 -9.96 -6.99 11.99
C ALA A 45 -11.26 -6.17 11.85
N THR A 46 -11.19 -4.87 12.10
CA THR A 46 -12.33 -3.96 12.07
C THR A 46 -11.97 -2.64 11.41
N ILE A 47 -12.95 -2.05 10.72
CA ILE A 47 -12.81 -0.73 10.10
C ILE A 47 -13.40 0.30 11.05
N ILE A 48 -12.57 0.80 11.98
CA ILE A 48 -12.91 1.90 12.86
C ILE A 48 -11.96 3.07 12.63
N GLU A 49 -12.42 4.27 12.92
CA GLU A 49 -11.69 5.52 12.70
C GLU A 49 -10.31 5.52 13.38
N LYS A 50 -10.20 5.00 14.59
CA LYS A 50 -8.93 4.88 15.34
C LYS A 50 -7.88 4.08 14.55
N ASN A 51 -8.30 3.00 13.87
CA ASN A 51 -7.39 2.17 13.06
C ASN A 51 -6.93 2.94 11.82
N VAL A 52 -7.81 3.70 11.18
CA VAL A 52 -7.48 4.53 10.02
C VAL A 52 -6.46 5.62 10.40
N ARG A 53 -6.70 6.36 11.49
CA ARG A 53 -5.74 7.35 11.99
C ARG A 53 -4.39 6.73 12.35
N SER A 54 -4.43 5.60 13.06
CA SER A 54 -3.21 4.87 13.44
C SER A 54 -2.41 4.44 12.21
N PHE A 55 -3.08 3.96 11.16
CA PHE A 55 -2.46 3.60 9.90
C PHE A 55 -1.80 4.80 9.22
N VAL A 56 -2.53 5.91 9.06
CA VAL A 56 -2.01 7.14 8.44
C VAL A 56 -0.80 7.65 9.22
N TRP A 57 -0.88 7.66 10.56
CA TRP A 57 0.22 8.09 11.40
C TRP A 57 1.46 7.22 11.23
N LYS A 58 1.32 5.89 11.39
CA LYS A 58 2.45 4.95 11.39
C LYS A 58 3.05 4.72 10.00
N ASN A 59 2.18 4.54 9.00
CA ASN A 59 2.62 4.07 7.69
C ASN A 59 2.87 5.21 6.68
N ILE A 60 2.33 6.40 6.92
CA ILE A 60 2.54 7.56 6.06
C ILE A 60 3.37 8.61 6.79
N ILE A 61 2.81 9.23 7.85
CA ILE A 61 3.42 10.43 8.45
C ILE A 61 4.77 10.12 9.09
N TYR A 62 4.84 9.07 9.89
CA TYR A 62 6.08 8.69 10.59
C TYR A 62 7.20 8.29 9.62
N ARG A 63 6.86 7.70 8.47
CA ARG A 63 7.83 7.17 7.51
C ARG A 63 8.22 8.14 6.41
N PHE A 64 7.30 8.97 5.94
CA PHE A 64 7.46 9.81 4.74
C PHE A 64 7.21 11.29 4.99
N GLY A 65 6.82 11.66 6.21
CA GLY A 65 6.45 13.03 6.56
C GLY A 65 4.98 13.33 6.34
N ILE A 66 4.58 14.55 6.68
CA ILE A 66 3.20 15.01 6.59
C ILE A 66 2.83 15.29 5.12
N PRO A 67 1.86 14.57 4.54
CA PRO A 67 1.42 14.80 3.18
C PRO A 67 0.62 16.10 3.07
N ARG A 68 0.60 16.72 1.89
CA ARG A 68 -0.26 17.89 1.63
C ARG A 68 -1.72 17.48 1.45
N VAL A 69 -1.95 16.30 0.85
CA VAL A 69 -3.28 15.86 0.46
C VAL A 69 -3.45 14.37 0.74
N LEU A 70 -4.55 14.01 1.36
CA LEU A 70 -5.09 12.66 1.38
C LEU A 70 -6.33 12.61 0.49
N VAL A 71 -6.39 11.61 -0.38
CA VAL A 71 -7.53 11.36 -1.27
C VAL A 71 -8.18 10.05 -0.85
N SER A 72 -9.45 10.07 -0.50
CA SER A 72 -10.19 8.86 -0.13
C SER A 72 -11.56 8.82 -0.84
N ASP A 73 -12.25 7.69 -0.72
CA ASP A 73 -13.66 7.66 -1.06
C ASP A 73 -14.48 8.50 -0.03
N ASN A 74 -15.71 8.86 -0.40
CA ASN A 74 -16.62 9.61 0.48
C ASN A 74 -17.31 8.68 1.50
N GLY A 75 -16.64 7.63 1.92
CA GLY A 75 -17.15 6.70 2.91
C GLY A 75 -17.06 7.25 4.33
N LYS A 76 -18.04 6.93 5.18
CA LYS A 76 -18.08 7.31 6.62
C LYS A 76 -16.80 6.96 7.39
N LYS A 77 -15.98 6.08 6.85
CA LYS A 77 -14.70 5.64 7.43
C LYS A 77 -13.63 6.73 7.38
N PHE A 78 -13.67 7.55 6.32
CA PHE A 78 -12.74 8.66 6.07
C PHE A 78 -13.41 10.02 6.22
N ASP A 79 -14.75 10.07 6.14
CA ASP A 79 -15.52 11.29 6.31
C ASP A 79 -16.26 11.30 7.64
N ASN A 80 -15.52 11.44 8.72
CA ASN A 80 -16.02 11.66 10.08
C ASN A 80 -15.27 12.82 10.74
N GLU A 81 -15.89 13.41 11.74
CA GLU A 81 -15.38 14.60 12.44
C GLU A 81 -13.97 14.37 12.98
N SER A 82 -13.73 13.27 13.66
CA SER A 82 -12.45 12.94 14.29
C SER A 82 -11.30 12.78 13.27
N PHE A 83 -11.57 12.21 12.09
CA PHE A 83 -10.56 12.12 11.04
C PHE A 83 -10.32 13.47 10.35
N ARG A 84 -11.37 14.28 10.17
CA ARG A 84 -11.23 15.66 9.65
C ARG A 84 -10.41 16.53 10.59
N ASP A 85 -10.66 16.46 11.89
CA ASP A 85 -9.89 17.18 12.91
C ASP A 85 -8.43 16.75 12.92
N PHE A 86 -8.16 15.45 12.85
CA PHE A 86 -6.81 14.92 12.73
C PHE A 86 -6.07 15.48 11.52
N CYS A 87 -6.70 15.48 10.35
CA CYS A 87 -6.12 16.07 9.14
C CYS A 87 -5.90 17.58 9.29
N SER A 88 -6.88 18.30 9.84
CA SER A 88 -6.83 19.75 10.04
C SER A 88 -5.69 20.16 10.98
N GLN A 89 -5.51 19.47 12.10
CA GLN A 89 -4.43 19.73 13.07
C GLN A 89 -3.05 19.59 12.44
N LEU A 90 -2.91 18.71 11.44
CA LEU A 90 -1.66 18.47 10.70
C LEU A 90 -1.52 19.30 9.42
N GLY A 91 -2.50 20.15 9.11
CA GLY A 91 -2.51 20.92 7.87
C GLY A 91 -2.71 20.07 6.60
N ILE A 92 -3.24 18.86 6.73
CA ILE A 92 -3.48 17.94 5.62
C ILE A 92 -4.85 18.28 4.99
N LYS A 93 -4.86 18.48 3.67
CA LYS A 93 -6.11 18.64 2.91
C LYS A 93 -6.71 17.27 2.62
N ASN A 94 -7.96 17.06 3.06
CA ASN A 94 -8.69 15.84 2.76
C ASN A 94 -9.56 16.07 1.51
N HIS A 95 -9.34 15.26 0.46
CA HIS A 95 -10.11 15.30 -0.77
C HIS A 95 -10.89 14.00 -0.91
N TYR A 96 -12.16 14.11 -1.28
CA TYR A 96 -13.00 12.96 -1.58
C TYR A 96 -13.08 12.76 -3.09
N SER A 97 -12.77 11.54 -3.56
CA SER A 97 -12.95 11.19 -4.97
C SER A 97 -14.42 10.87 -5.23
N PHE A 98 -15.07 11.73 -6.02
CA PHE A 98 -16.40 11.43 -6.55
C PHE A 98 -16.27 10.64 -7.87
N PRO A 99 -17.12 9.64 -8.11
CA PRO A 99 -17.09 8.85 -9.36
C PRO A 99 -17.31 9.67 -10.64
N THR A 100 -17.79 10.91 -10.51
CA THR A 100 -18.27 11.75 -11.63
C THR A 100 -17.27 12.74 -12.21
N HIS A 101 -16.11 12.98 -11.59
CA HIS A 101 -15.10 13.91 -12.12
C HIS A 101 -13.94 13.21 -12.83
N LEU A 102 -14.23 12.58 -13.97
CA LEU A 102 -13.32 11.76 -14.77
C LEU A 102 -12.30 12.53 -15.62
N GLN A 103 -12.34 13.87 -15.70
CA GLN A 103 -11.62 14.57 -16.78
C GLN A 103 -10.20 15.06 -16.48
N ALA A 104 -9.78 15.22 -15.24
CA ALA A 104 -8.43 15.73 -14.93
C ALA A 104 -7.48 14.74 -14.22
N ASN A 105 -8.01 13.72 -13.55
CA ASN A 105 -7.23 12.74 -12.79
C ASN A 105 -7.41 11.28 -13.29
N GLY A 106 -8.14 11.08 -14.37
CA GLY A 106 -8.61 9.76 -14.82
C GLY A 106 -7.48 8.72 -14.99
N GLN A 107 -6.34 9.09 -15.55
CA GLN A 107 -5.24 8.13 -15.77
C GLN A 107 -4.57 7.70 -14.46
N VAL A 108 -4.39 8.61 -13.52
CA VAL A 108 -3.76 8.29 -12.22
C VAL A 108 -4.68 7.44 -11.36
N GLU A 109 -5.96 7.76 -11.32
CA GLU A 109 -6.97 6.97 -10.59
C GLU A 109 -7.17 5.58 -11.22
N VAL A 110 -7.22 5.47 -12.53
CA VAL A 110 -7.31 4.19 -13.25
C VAL A 110 -6.10 3.33 -12.94
N THR A 111 -4.90 3.91 -12.98
CA THR A 111 -3.67 3.20 -12.63
C THR A 111 -3.70 2.71 -11.18
N ASN A 112 -4.06 3.58 -10.24
CA ASN A 112 -4.14 3.20 -8.83
C ASN A 112 -5.18 2.09 -8.57
N ARG A 113 -6.37 2.18 -9.18
CA ARG A 113 -7.39 1.12 -9.10
C ARG A 113 -6.92 -0.21 -9.67
N SER A 114 -6.21 -0.17 -10.80
CA SER A 114 -5.65 -1.38 -11.42
C SER A 114 -4.61 -2.04 -10.51
N LEU A 115 -3.77 -1.24 -9.86
CA LEU A 115 -2.77 -1.71 -8.90
C LEU A 115 -3.41 -2.34 -7.66
N LEU A 116 -4.38 -1.67 -7.08
CA LEU A 116 -5.14 -2.18 -5.93
C LEU A 116 -5.87 -3.49 -6.29
N ARG A 117 -6.41 -3.59 -7.49
CA ARG A 117 -7.04 -4.83 -7.99
C ARG A 117 -6.06 -5.99 -8.07
N ILE A 118 -4.83 -5.76 -8.54
CA ILE A 118 -3.79 -6.81 -8.60
C ILE A 118 -3.47 -7.33 -7.20
N ILE A 119 -3.26 -6.44 -6.23
CA ILE A 119 -3.00 -6.81 -4.84
C ILE A 119 -4.18 -7.60 -4.29
N LYS A 120 -5.40 -7.10 -4.46
CA LYS A 120 -6.62 -7.76 -4.00
C LYS A 120 -6.73 -9.18 -4.54
N THR A 121 -6.59 -9.36 -5.85
CA THR A 121 -6.70 -10.68 -6.49
C THR A 121 -5.65 -11.67 -5.96
N ARG A 122 -4.42 -11.21 -5.73
CA ARG A 122 -3.37 -12.06 -5.14
C ARG A 122 -3.70 -12.49 -3.71
N LEU A 123 -4.17 -11.55 -2.90
CA LEU A 123 -4.53 -11.83 -1.50
C LEU A 123 -5.76 -12.74 -1.37
N GLU A 124 -6.78 -12.57 -2.22
CA GLU A 124 -7.98 -13.41 -2.22
C GLU A 124 -7.66 -14.90 -2.46
N GLY A 125 -6.65 -15.19 -3.27
CA GLY A 125 -6.18 -16.56 -3.54
C GLY A 125 -5.53 -17.25 -2.34
N LEU A 126 -5.06 -16.51 -1.35
CA LEU A 126 -4.27 -17.03 -0.21
C LEU A 126 -5.12 -17.44 0.99
N LYS A 127 -6.44 -17.26 0.91
CA LYS A 127 -7.38 -17.58 2.00
C LYS A 127 -6.94 -16.99 3.36
N GLY A 128 -6.96 -17.78 4.43
CA GLY A 128 -6.68 -17.32 5.79
C GLY A 128 -5.22 -16.92 6.10
N VAL A 129 -4.28 -17.20 5.21
CA VAL A 129 -2.83 -16.84 5.37
C VAL A 129 -2.45 -15.56 4.64
N TRP A 130 -3.40 -14.84 4.07
CA TRP A 130 -3.14 -13.63 3.29
C TRP A 130 -2.41 -12.50 4.06
N PRO A 131 -2.57 -12.30 5.39
CA PRO A 131 -1.84 -11.24 6.09
C PRO A 131 -0.34 -11.51 6.19
N GLU A 132 0.05 -12.78 6.33
CA GLU A 132 1.46 -13.21 6.39
C GLU A 132 2.18 -12.96 5.06
N GLU A 133 1.47 -13.14 3.95
CA GLU A 133 1.99 -12.95 2.60
C GLU A 133 1.99 -11.47 2.14
N LEU A 134 1.32 -10.59 2.89
CA LEU A 134 1.15 -9.19 2.50
C LEU A 134 2.49 -8.49 2.28
N LEU A 135 3.46 -8.68 3.17
CA LEU A 135 4.79 -8.05 3.06
C LEU A 135 5.54 -8.51 1.81
N ILE A 136 5.45 -9.79 1.47
CA ILE A 136 6.09 -10.36 0.27
C ILE A 136 5.45 -9.77 -0.99
N ILE A 137 4.12 -9.65 -1.01
CA ILE A 137 3.39 -9.06 -2.13
C ILE A 137 3.74 -7.57 -2.30
N LEU A 138 3.79 -6.81 -1.21
CA LEU A 138 4.18 -5.41 -1.24
C LEU A 138 5.63 -5.23 -1.70
N TRP A 139 6.54 -6.08 -1.22
CA TRP A 139 7.93 -6.08 -1.65
C TRP A 139 8.05 -6.33 -3.15
N ALA A 140 7.47 -7.41 -3.64
CA ALA A 140 7.46 -7.73 -5.07
C ALA A 140 6.88 -6.58 -5.89
N TYR A 141 5.80 -5.94 -5.40
CA TYR A 141 5.21 -4.78 -6.05
C TYR A 141 6.18 -3.60 -6.13
N ARG A 142 6.86 -3.25 -5.05
CA ARG A 142 7.76 -2.08 -4.95
C ARG A 142 9.01 -2.23 -5.80
N THR A 143 9.43 -3.47 -6.05
CA THR A 143 10.68 -3.82 -6.73
C THR A 143 10.51 -4.29 -8.17
N THR A 144 9.28 -4.37 -8.67
CA THR A 144 8.99 -4.72 -10.07
C THR A 144 8.84 -3.44 -10.90
N ALA A 145 9.60 -3.35 -12.00
CA ALA A 145 9.50 -2.25 -12.96
C ALA A 145 8.12 -2.18 -13.61
N ARG A 146 7.66 -0.98 -13.90
CA ARG A 146 6.31 -0.72 -14.42
C ARG A 146 6.33 -0.23 -15.83
N THR A 147 5.44 -0.77 -16.63
CA THR A 147 5.32 -0.48 -18.04
C THR A 147 5.19 1.02 -18.38
N PRO A 148 4.45 1.86 -17.62
CA PRO A 148 4.30 3.27 -17.99
C PRO A 148 5.54 4.13 -17.74
N THR A 149 6.37 3.78 -16.75
CA THR A 149 7.53 4.59 -16.36
C THR A 149 8.87 3.91 -16.66
N GLY A 150 8.86 2.59 -16.84
CA GLY A 150 10.08 1.78 -16.91
C GLY A 150 10.79 1.59 -15.57
N GLU A 151 10.34 2.30 -14.53
CA GLU A 151 10.98 2.37 -13.21
C GLU A 151 10.22 1.57 -12.15
N THR A 152 10.92 1.20 -11.09
CA THR A 152 10.30 0.62 -9.89
C THR A 152 9.77 1.71 -8.97
N SER A 153 8.75 1.40 -8.15
CA SER A 153 8.30 2.32 -7.11
C SER A 153 9.41 2.58 -6.08
N PHE A 154 10.32 1.64 -5.91
CA PHE A 154 11.46 1.79 -5.02
C PHE A 154 12.45 2.83 -5.57
N TRP A 155 12.80 2.76 -6.85
CA TRP A 155 13.63 3.77 -7.51
C TRP A 155 13.03 5.17 -7.41
N LEU A 156 11.75 5.29 -7.74
CA LEU A 156 11.05 6.59 -7.68
C LEU A 156 10.96 7.17 -6.26
N ALA A 157 10.99 6.31 -5.23
CA ALA A 157 10.92 6.73 -3.84
C ALA A 157 12.28 7.12 -3.25
N TYR A 158 13.35 6.39 -3.61
CA TYR A 158 14.65 6.50 -2.94
C TYR A 158 15.80 6.92 -3.86
N GLY A 159 15.57 7.01 -5.17
CA GLY A 159 16.58 7.41 -6.15
C GLY A 159 17.72 6.39 -6.34
N SER A 160 17.53 5.17 -5.87
CA SER A 160 18.52 4.08 -6.00
C SER A 160 17.84 2.74 -6.25
N GLU A 161 18.53 1.86 -6.98
CA GLU A 161 18.08 0.46 -7.14
C GLU A 161 18.28 -0.32 -5.85
N ILE A 162 17.43 -1.34 -5.66
CA ILE A 162 17.60 -2.28 -4.57
C ILE A 162 18.80 -3.16 -4.90
N VAL A 163 19.80 -3.12 -4.04
CA VAL A 163 20.85 -4.13 -4.02
C VAL A 163 20.29 -5.36 -3.27
N ILE A 164 19.84 -6.35 -4.02
CA ILE A 164 19.52 -7.65 -3.44
C ILE A 164 20.85 -8.29 -3.10
N THR A 165 21.17 -8.40 -1.81
CA THR A 165 22.40 -9.08 -1.38
C THR A 165 22.40 -10.51 -1.91
N VAL A 166 23.56 -10.95 -2.37
CA VAL A 166 23.77 -12.30 -2.93
C VAL A 166 23.30 -13.39 -1.95
N GLU A 167 23.36 -13.12 -0.65
CA GLU A 167 22.86 -14.00 0.41
C GLU A 167 21.36 -14.29 0.34
N VAL A 168 20.54 -13.33 -0.03
CA VAL A 168 19.09 -13.56 -0.22
C VAL A 168 18.83 -14.46 -1.41
N ARG A 169 19.67 -14.39 -2.44
CA ARG A 169 19.60 -15.28 -3.61
C ARG A 169 20.12 -16.70 -3.32
N LEU A 170 21.10 -16.83 -2.42
CA LEU A 170 21.71 -18.11 -2.08
C LEU A 170 20.96 -18.90 -1.00
N ILE A 171 20.10 -18.26 -0.20
CA ILE A 171 19.31 -18.95 0.82
C ILE A 171 18.40 -20.02 0.18
N SER A 172 17.76 -19.71 -0.94
CA SER A 172 16.93 -20.70 -1.65
C SER A 172 17.76 -21.86 -2.24
N TYR A 173 19.01 -21.61 -2.64
CA TYR A 173 19.91 -22.63 -3.17
C TYR A 173 20.58 -23.46 -2.05
N ARG A 174 20.92 -22.83 -0.93
CA ARG A 174 21.51 -23.52 0.25
C ARG A 174 20.50 -24.36 1.02
N VAL A 175 19.27 -23.90 1.14
CA VAL A 175 18.19 -24.67 1.80
C VAL A 175 17.83 -25.90 0.97
N GLY A 176 17.86 -25.81 -0.38
CA GLY A 176 17.68 -26.98 -1.26
C GLY A 176 18.78 -28.02 -1.15
N ASN A 177 20.02 -27.60 -0.87
CA ASN A 177 21.18 -28.52 -0.81
C ASN A 177 21.54 -29.01 0.59
N HIS A 178 20.94 -28.45 1.66
CA HIS A 178 21.27 -28.84 3.02
C HIS A 178 20.61 -30.15 3.46
N ASN A 179 19.58 -30.61 2.74
CA ASN A 179 18.90 -31.87 3.06
C ASN A 179 19.52 -33.11 2.40
N GLU A 180 20.46 -32.95 1.46
CA GLU A 180 21.08 -34.09 0.77
C GLU A 180 22.38 -34.60 1.42
N ARG A 181 22.97 -33.87 2.38
CA ARG A 181 24.26 -34.24 2.99
C ARG A 181 24.17 -34.83 4.40
N LYS A 182 22.99 -35.21 4.88
CA LYS A 182 22.84 -35.83 6.21
C LYS A 182 22.48 -37.32 6.19
N ASN A 183 22.60 -38.00 5.07
CA ASN A 183 22.36 -39.45 4.95
C ASN A 183 23.54 -40.16 4.26
N GLU A 184 24.75 -39.93 4.70
CA GLU A 184 25.89 -40.85 4.54
C GLU A 184 26.64 -40.98 5.88
#